data_8dd4c88fa6ca64497234fa2ad5826415
#
_entry.id   8dd4c88fa6ca64497234fa2ad5826415
#
_cell.length_a   1.000
_cell.length_b   1.000
_cell.length_c   1.000
_cell.angle_alpha   90.00
_cell.angle_beta   90.00
_cell.angle_gamma   90.00
#
_symmetry.space_group_name_H-M   'P 1'
#
loop_
_entity.id
_entity.type
_entity.pdbx_description
1 polymer ?
#
loop_
_entity_poly.entity_id
_entity_poly.type
_entity_poly.pdbx_seq_one_letter_code
_entity_poly.pdbx_strand_id
1 'polypeptide(L)'
;MIQDSIADCLPHKDPLERPDYTEAELQALRALLDGKAEPRQQTIALDYMIRAFGTHDTSYRPDDPYSTAFAEGKRFAGTTLVWMLKSAPTRTDPDKIATRKVDEHG
;
A
#
# COMPACT_ATOMS: atom_id res chain seq x y z
N MET A 1 -17.33 2.36 21.17
CA MET A 1 -16.90 3.44 22.04
C MET A 1 -16.97 4.76 21.33
N ILE A 2 -17.50 5.74 22.02
CA ILE A 2 -17.68 7.05 21.42
C ILE A 2 -16.36 7.65 20.99
N GLN A 3 -15.36 7.46 21.80
CA GLN A 3 -14.07 8.02 21.53
C GLN A 3 -13.45 7.43 20.26
N ASP A 4 -13.64 6.14 20.08
CA ASP A 4 -13.13 5.49 18.89
C ASP A 4 -13.82 6.03 17.65
N SER A 5 -15.13 6.26 17.75
CA SER A 5 -15.88 6.81 16.64
C SER A 5 -15.37 8.20 16.27
N ILE A 6 -15.06 9.00 17.27
CA ILE A 6 -14.53 10.33 17.02
C ILE A 6 -13.18 10.26 16.33
N ALA A 7 -12.33 9.35 16.80
CA ALA A 7 -11.02 9.17 16.20
C ALA A 7 -11.15 8.75 14.74
N ASP A 8 -12.11 7.88 14.44
CA ASP A 8 -12.32 7.43 13.08
C ASP A 8 -12.76 8.54 12.15
N CYS A 9 -13.42 9.54 12.70
CA CYS A 9 -13.89 10.67 11.90
C CYS A 9 -12.78 11.68 11.62
N LEU A 10 -11.70 11.62 12.35
CA LEU A 10 -10.60 12.55 12.15
C LEU A 10 -9.83 12.18 10.88
N PRO A 11 -9.51 13.18 10.06
CA PRO A 11 -8.77 12.92 8.83
C PRO A 11 -7.29 12.60 9.07
N HIS A 12 -6.81 12.83 10.29
CA HIS A 12 -5.36 12.73 10.56
C HIS A 12 -5.07 11.61 11.53
N LYS A 13 -4.93 10.41 11.00
CA LYS A 13 -4.40 9.32 11.79
C LYS A 13 -2.88 9.44 11.89
N ASP A 14 -2.34 8.94 12.98
CA ASP A 14 -0.90 8.87 13.13
C ASP A 14 -0.35 7.90 12.09
N PRO A 15 0.45 8.37 11.15
CA PRO A 15 0.98 7.48 10.11
C PRO A 15 1.97 6.45 10.63
N LEU A 16 2.49 6.66 11.82
CA LEU A 16 3.42 5.72 12.44
C LEU A 16 2.70 4.58 13.15
N GLU A 17 1.40 4.71 13.35
CA GLU A 17 0.61 3.67 13.96
C GLU A 17 0.43 2.51 12.98
N ARG A 18 0.51 1.30 13.49
CA ARG A 18 0.25 0.15 12.64
C ARG A 18 -1.24 0.05 12.38
N PRO A 19 -1.63 -0.19 11.13
CA PRO A 19 -3.05 -0.28 10.82
C PRO A 19 -3.67 -1.53 11.43
N ASP A 20 -4.95 -1.41 11.74
CA ASP A 20 -5.73 -2.57 12.18
C ASP A 20 -5.96 -3.51 11.02
N TYR A 21 -6.23 -4.76 11.34
CA TYR A 21 -6.54 -5.74 10.33
C TYR A 21 -7.63 -6.68 10.84
N THR A 22 -8.35 -7.27 9.91
CA THR A 22 -9.35 -8.26 10.23
C THR A 22 -8.74 -9.65 10.13
N GLU A 23 -9.48 -10.63 10.66
CA GLU A 23 -9.03 -12.02 10.58
C GLU A 23 -8.90 -12.44 9.12
N ALA A 24 -9.83 -12.03 8.28
CA ALA A 24 -9.77 -12.37 6.85
C ALA A 24 -8.51 -11.81 6.20
N GLU A 25 -8.14 -10.59 6.56
CA GLU A 25 -6.93 -9.98 6.01
C GLU A 25 -5.68 -10.69 6.48
N LEU A 26 -5.65 -11.07 7.75
CA LEU A 26 -4.51 -11.81 8.29
C LEU A 26 -4.36 -13.16 7.59
N GLN A 27 -5.46 -13.89 7.43
CA GLN A 27 -5.41 -15.19 6.78
C GLN A 27 -5.03 -15.05 5.31
N ALA A 28 -5.49 -13.98 4.67
CA ALA A 28 -5.14 -13.73 3.26
C ALA A 28 -3.63 -13.49 3.12
N LEU A 29 -3.06 -12.69 4.02
CA LEU A 29 -1.63 -12.41 3.96
C LEU A 29 -0.81 -13.65 4.26
N ARG A 30 -1.24 -14.45 5.23
CA ARG A 30 -0.54 -15.69 5.55
C ARG A 30 -0.59 -16.69 4.40
N ALA A 31 -1.76 -16.79 3.76
CA ALA A 31 -1.89 -17.67 2.60
C ALA A 31 -1.01 -17.20 1.46
N LEU A 32 -0.92 -15.89 1.27
CA LEU A 32 -0.06 -15.33 0.26
C LEU A 32 1.41 -15.66 0.52
N LEU A 33 1.83 -15.54 1.77
CA LEU A 33 3.19 -15.87 2.17
C LEU A 33 3.51 -17.32 1.87
N ASP A 34 2.55 -18.21 2.13
CA ASP A 34 2.74 -19.64 1.91
C ASP A 34 2.55 -20.07 0.46
N GLY A 35 2.22 -19.14 -0.41
CA GLY A 35 1.98 -19.45 -1.81
C GLY A 35 0.70 -20.21 -2.06
N LYS A 36 -0.26 -20.11 -1.13
CA LYS A 36 -1.52 -20.87 -1.20
C LYS A 36 -2.75 -19.98 -1.24
N ALA A 37 -2.57 -18.70 -1.53
CA ALA A 37 -3.69 -17.78 -1.55
C ALA A 37 -4.58 -18.04 -2.74
N GLU A 38 -5.87 -18.20 -2.46
CA GLU A 38 -6.87 -18.28 -3.51
C GLU A 38 -7.09 -16.89 -4.11
N PRO A 39 -7.68 -16.82 -5.31
CA PRO A 39 -7.85 -15.51 -5.96
C PRO A 39 -8.51 -14.46 -5.07
N ARG A 40 -9.53 -14.88 -4.33
CA ARG A 40 -10.20 -13.95 -3.42
C ARG A 40 -9.25 -13.46 -2.33
N GLN A 41 -8.43 -14.36 -1.80
CA GLN A 41 -7.46 -14.00 -0.78
C GLN A 41 -6.38 -13.08 -1.33
N GLN A 42 -5.96 -13.29 -2.56
CA GLN A 42 -4.99 -12.42 -3.20
C GLN A 42 -5.53 -11.00 -3.29
N THR A 43 -6.80 -10.87 -3.66
CA THR A 43 -7.43 -9.55 -3.75
C THR A 43 -7.53 -8.90 -2.37
N ILE A 44 -7.93 -9.67 -1.36
CA ILE A 44 -8.04 -9.15 -0.01
C ILE A 44 -6.68 -8.65 0.49
N ALA A 45 -5.64 -9.44 0.26
CA ALA A 45 -4.30 -9.09 0.72
C ALA A 45 -3.81 -7.82 0.04
N LEU A 46 -3.98 -7.73 -1.27
CA LEU A 46 -3.53 -6.55 -2.00
C LEU A 46 -4.30 -5.31 -1.59
N ASP A 47 -5.61 -5.44 -1.46
CA ASP A 47 -6.45 -4.32 -1.04
C ASP A 47 -6.05 -3.83 0.36
N TYR A 48 -5.77 -4.77 1.26
CA TYR A 48 -5.31 -4.39 2.59
C TYR A 48 -4.01 -3.59 2.52
N MET A 49 -3.05 -4.08 1.74
CA MET A 49 -1.77 -3.39 1.64
C MET A 49 -1.92 -1.97 1.10
N ILE A 50 -2.73 -1.81 0.08
CA ILE A 50 -2.94 -0.48 -0.51
C ILE A 50 -3.55 0.46 0.52
N ARG A 51 -4.53 -0.02 1.28
CA ARG A 51 -5.14 0.81 2.32
C ARG A 51 -4.18 1.08 3.46
N ALA A 52 -3.38 0.08 3.83
CA ALA A 52 -2.43 0.23 4.94
C ALA A 52 -1.36 1.28 4.63
N PHE A 53 -1.02 1.45 3.36
CA PHE A 53 -0.07 2.49 2.97
C PHE A 53 -0.67 3.88 3.02
N GLY A 54 -1.95 4.00 3.34
CA GLY A 54 -2.61 5.30 3.36
C GLY A 54 -2.76 5.91 1.98
N THR A 55 -2.90 5.05 0.97
CA THR A 55 -2.96 5.49 -0.42
C THR A 55 -4.06 6.53 -0.66
N HIS A 56 -5.19 6.34 -0.01
CA HIS A 56 -6.35 7.23 -0.19
C HIS A 56 -6.54 8.20 0.95
N ASP A 57 -5.58 8.27 1.86
CA ASP A 57 -5.66 9.15 3.02
C ASP A 57 -4.93 10.46 2.76
N THR A 58 -5.29 11.46 3.54
CA THR A 58 -4.57 12.73 3.52
C THR A 58 -3.24 12.57 4.22
N SER A 59 -2.17 13.00 3.59
CA SER A 59 -0.84 12.91 4.18
C SER A 59 -0.50 14.11 5.06
N TYR A 60 -1.11 15.26 4.79
CA TYR A 60 -0.77 16.50 5.50
C TYR A 60 -1.13 16.42 6.98
N ARG A 61 -0.18 16.78 7.81
CA ARG A 61 -0.35 16.88 9.27
C ARG A 61 0.03 18.31 9.68
N PRO A 62 -0.94 19.15 10.07
CA PRO A 62 -0.72 20.59 10.20
C PRO A 62 0.46 21.01 11.05
N ASP A 63 0.70 20.32 12.15
CA ASP A 63 1.74 20.76 13.08
C ASP A 63 2.90 19.79 13.17
N ASP A 64 3.04 18.92 12.20
CA ASP A 64 4.05 17.87 12.27
C ASP A 64 4.62 17.57 10.90
N PRO A 65 5.67 18.30 10.48
CA PRO A 65 6.26 18.05 9.16
C PRO A 65 6.89 16.67 9.01
N TYR A 66 7.40 16.10 10.08
CA TYR A 66 7.97 14.75 10.00
C TYR A 66 6.90 13.72 9.77
N SER A 67 5.77 13.85 10.47
CA SER A 67 4.65 12.96 10.29
C SER A 67 4.07 13.08 8.89
N THR A 68 4.01 14.31 8.38
CA THR A 68 3.54 14.55 7.01
C THR A 68 4.46 13.88 6.01
N ALA A 69 5.78 14.04 6.18
CA ALA A 69 6.74 13.43 5.27
C ALA A 69 6.64 11.92 5.28
N PHE A 70 6.48 11.33 6.47
CA PHE A 70 6.36 9.88 6.57
C PHE A 70 5.07 9.40 5.92
N ALA A 71 3.96 10.09 6.16
CA ALA A 71 2.68 9.74 5.56
C ALA A 71 2.74 9.84 4.05
N GLU A 72 3.43 10.84 3.54
CA GLU A 72 3.56 11.01 2.10
C GLU A 72 4.42 9.90 1.49
N GLY A 73 5.46 9.46 2.20
CA GLY A 73 6.26 8.35 1.75
C GLY A 73 5.47 7.06 1.67
N LYS A 74 4.66 6.79 2.70
CA LYS A 74 3.78 5.63 2.69
C LYS A 74 2.80 5.71 1.53
N ARG A 75 2.21 6.87 1.35
CA ARG A 75 1.23 7.10 0.31
C ARG A 75 1.85 6.92 -1.06
N PHE A 76 3.10 7.35 -1.21
CA PHE A 76 3.81 7.19 -2.47
C PHE A 76 3.94 5.71 -2.85
N ALA A 77 4.25 4.86 -1.86
CA ALA A 77 4.34 3.42 -2.10
C ALA A 77 3.01 2.87 -2.59
N GLY A 78 1.92 3.27 -1.94
CA GLY A 78 0.60 2.80 -2.34
C GLY A 78 0.17 3.31 -3.69
N THR A 79 0.41 4.59 -3.97
CA THR A 79 0.04 5.16 -5.26
C THR A 79 0.88 4.56 -6.38
N THR A 80 2.13 4.21 -6.09
CA THR A 80 2.97 3.54 -7.07
C THR A 80 2.38 2.20 -7.46
N LEU A 81 1.94 1.41 -6.47
CA LEU A 81 1.30 0.14 -6.75
C LEU A 81 0.05 0.32 -7.60
N VAL A 82 -0.81 1.26 -7.23
CA VAL A 82 -2.03 1.50 -7.97
C VAL A 82 -1.71 1.93 -9.40
N TRP A 83 -0.71 2.79 -9.56
CA TRP A 83 -0.30 3.23 -10.88
C TRP A 83 0.15 2.05 -11.74
N MET A 84 0.94 1.15 -11.17
CA MET A 84 1.41 -0.03 -11.89
C MET A 84 0.25 -0.94 -12.29
N LEU A 85 -0.70 -1.13 -11.39
CA LEU A 85 -1.85 -1.99 -11.67
C LEU A 85 -2.72 -1.45 -12.79
N LYS A 86 -2.73 -0.14 -12.97
CA LYS A 86 -3.55 0.50 -13.99
C LYS A 86 -2.78 0.81 -15.27
N SER A 87 -1.50 0.53 -15.30
CA SER A 87 -0.69 0.79 -16.48
C SER A 87 -1.01 -0.23 -17.57
N ALA A 88 -0.88 0.21 -18.81
CA ALA A 88 -1.09 -0.69 -19.94
C ALA A 88 -0.02 -1.76 -19.94
N PRO A 89 -0.41 -3.04 -20.14
CA PRO A 89 0.57 -4.13 -20.10
C PRO A 89 1.68 -4.00 -21.12
N THR A 90 1.41 -3.34 -22.24
CA THR A 90 2.39 -3.21 -23.31
C THR A 90 3.36 -2.06 -23.11
N ARG A 91 3.19 -1.29 -22.04
CA ARG A 91 4.07 -0.17 -21.80
C ARG A 91 5.51 -0.60 -21.61
N THR A 92 5.70 -1.70 -20.92
CA THR A 92 7.03 -2.16 -20.57
C THR A 92 7.16 -3.63 -20.94
N ASP A 93 8.03 -3.89 -21.89
CA ASP A 93 8.34 -5.25 -22.31
C ASP A 93 9.32 -5.84 -21.31
N PRO A 94 9.03 -7.03 -20.75
CA PRO A 94 9.97 -7.67 -19.82
C PRO A 94 11.35 -7.85 -20.42
N ASP A 95 11.43 -8.14 -21.71
CA ASP A 95 12.72 -8.30 -22.36
C ASP A 95 13.49 -6.99 -22.41
N LYS A 96 12.78 -5.90 -22.61
CA LYS A 96 13.42 -4.58 -22.62
C LYS A 96 13.98 -4.25 -21.24
N ILE A 97 13.23 -4.59 -20.20
CA ILE A 97 13.69 -4.35 -18.84
C ILE A 97 14.96 -5.12 -18.57
N ALA A 98 14.98 -6.39 -18.93
CA ALA A 98 16.17 -7.23 -18.74
C ALA A 98 17.36 -6.67 -19.49
N THR A 99 17.14 -6.27 -20.74
CA THR A 99 18.20 -5.71 -21.56
C THR A 99 18.76 -4.44 -20.95
N ARG A 100 17.86 -3.59 -20.48
CA ARG A 100 18.28 -2.33 -19.88
C ARG A 100 19.09 -2.52 -18.63
N LYS A 101 18.74 -3.52 -17.82
CA LYS A 101 19.49 -3.83 -16.62
C LYS A 101 20.88 -4.30 -16.97
N VAL A 102 20.99 -5.11 -17.98
CA VAL A 102 22.30 -5.58 -18.46
C VAL A 102 23.16 -4.41 -18.91
N ASP A 103 22.54 -3.49 -19.65
CA ASP A 103 23.25 -2.31 -20.14
C ASP A 103 23.79 -1.45 -19.00
N GLU A 104 23.00 -1.34 -17.94
CA GLU A 104 23.43 -0.55 -16.78
C GLU A 104 24.65 -1.13 -16.11
N HIS A 105 24.80 -2.43 -16.17
CA HIS A 105 25.93 -3.11 -15.53
C HIS A 105 27.04 -3.40 -16.50
N GLY A 106 26.74 -3.35 -17.75
CA GLY A 106 27.71 -3.55 -18.79
C GLY A 106 28.42 -2.29 -19.14
#